data_0bb087956c3ab9df864c5db837773cf9
#
_entry.id   0bb087956c3ab9df864c5db837773cf9
#
_cell.length_a   1.000
_cell.length_b   1.000
_cell.length_c   1.000
_cell.angle_alpha   90.00
_cell.angle_beta   90.00
_cell.angle_gamma   90.00
#
_symmetry.space_group_name_H-M   'P 1'
#
loop_
_entity.id
_entity.type
_entity.pdbx_description
1 polymer ?
#
loop_
_entity_poly.entity_id
_entity_poly.type
_entity_poly.pdbx_seq_one_letter_code
_entity_poly.pdbx_strand_id
1 'polypeptide(L)'
;MSNRFPTVVILITAAAFVGFAIWLTVMPNALLEGFGITERTPQMATEIRAFYGGIEFGIGAVMFLLWRRGDLFAALLIGGLPLAGSATGRCIGMMADGFFGLHAGFAVMEAIAAVLCFVGCAMVSRGNSDG
;
A
#
# COMPACT_ATOMS: atom_id res chain seq x y z
N MET A 1 -24.51 -10.13 6.14
CA MET A 1 -24.11 -8.88 5.44
C MET A 1 -23.27 -9.19 4.22
N SER A 2 -23.35 -8.38 3.16
CA SER A 2 -22.60 -8.65 1.92
C SER A 2 -21.10 -8.38 2.08
N ASN A 3 -20.25 -9.39 1.90
CA ASN A 3 -18.79 -9.24 1.93
C ASN A 3 -18.22 -8.61 0.64
N ARG A 4 -19.09 -8.01 -0.20
CA ARG A 4 -18.69 -7.44 -1.51
C ARG A 4 -17.70 -6.26 -1.34
N PHE A 5 -18.02 -5.31 -0.45
CA PHE A 5 -17.16 -4.15 -0.24
C PHE A 5 -15.77 -4.55 0.29
N PRO A 6 -15.62 -5.34 1.39
CA PRO A 6 -14.33 -5.84 1.83
C PRO A 6 -13.55 -6.57 0.73
N THR A 7 -14.21 -7.43 -0.02
CA THR A 7 -13.58 -8.18 -1.13
C THR A 7 -13.05 -7.25 -2.23
N VAL A 8 -13.83 -6.26 -2.64
CA VAL A 8 -13.42 -5.31 -3.69
C VAL A 8 -12.22 -4.48 -3.21
N VAL A 9 -12.25 -3.99 -1.96
CA VAL A 9 -11.12 -3.26 -1.38
C VAL A 9 -9.85 -4.10 -1.35
N ILE A 10 -9.94 -5.36 -0.90
CA ILE A 10 -8.79 -6.28 -0.86
C ILE A 10 -8.21 -6.47 -2.26
N LEU A 11 -9.04 -6.79 -3.25
CA LEU A 11 -8.57 -7.11 -4.60
C LEU A 11 -7.94 -5.89 -5.29
N ILE A 12 -8.55 -4.70 -5.14
CA ILE A 12 -8.00 -3.47 -5.72
C ILE A 12 -6.68 -3.11 -5.04
N THR A 13 -6.63 -3.17 -3.70
CA THR A 13 -5.41 -2.82 -2.95
C THR A 13 -4.29 -3.82 -3.23
N ALA A 14 -4.58 -5.13 -3.25
CA ALA A 14 -3.59 -6.14 -3.59
C ALA A 14 -3.06 -5.97 -5.02
N ALA A 15 -3.95 -5.70 -5.98
CA ALA A 15 -3.56 -5.44 -7.37
C ALA A 15 -2.70 -4.17 -7.49
N ALA A 16 -3.01 -3.12 -6.73
CA ALA A 16 -2.21 -1.90 -6.68
C ALA A 16 -0.80 -2.16 -6.13
N PHE A 17 -0.66 -2.88 -5.01
CA PHE A 17 0.63 -3.28 -4.47
C PHE A 17 1.45 -4.10 -5.46
N VAL A 18 0.85 -5.13 -6.07
CA VAL A 18 1.55 -5.98 -7.05
C VAL A 18 1.92 -5.18 -8.30
N GLY A 19 1.03 -4.34 -8.81
CA GLY A 19 1.28 -3.52 -10.00
C GLY A 19 2.41 -2.51 -9.77
N PHE A 20 2.40 -1.82 -8.63
CA PHE A 20 3.44 -0.88 -8.26
C PHE A 20 4.80 -1.58 -8.05
N ALA A 21 4.79 -2.74 -7.39
CA ALA A 21 5.97 -3.57 -7.19
C ALA A 21 6.60 -4.02 -8.52
N ILE A 22 5.80 -4.50 -9.46
CA ILE A 22 6.29 -4.90 -10.79
C ILE A 22 6.88 -3.69 -11.52
N TRP A 23 6.17 -2.56 -11.53
CA TRP A 23 6.63 -1.34 -12.19
C TRP A 23 7.98 -0.89 -11.64
N LEU A 24 8.16 -0.80 -10.32
CA LEU A 24 9.42 -0.34 -9.72
C LEU A 24 10.54 -1.40 -9.75
N THR A 25 10.21 -2.67 -9.88
CA THR A 25 11.22 -3.71 -10.15
C THR A 25 11.81 -3.55 -11.54
N VAL A 26 10.96 -3.27 -12.54
CA VAL A 26 11.37 -3.10 -13.93
C VAL A 26 12.01 -1.74 -14.16
N MET A 27 11.44 -0.68 -13.59
CA MET A 27 11.83 0.72 -13.79
C MET A 27 12.15 1.42 -12.45
N PRO A 28 13.19 1.00 -11.70
CA PRO A 28 13.46 1.54 -10.37
C PRO A 28 13.78 3.03 -10.38
N ASN A 29 14.39 3.53 -11.45
CA ASN A 29 14.75 4.94 -11.60
C ASN A 29 13.53 5.86 -11.80
N ALA A 30 12.38 5.32 -12.21
CA ALA A 30 11.18 6.13 -12.42
C ALA A 30 10.70 6.82 -11.12
N LEU A 31 10.87 6.17 -9.96
CA LEU A 31 10.57 6.78 -8.67
C LEU A 31 11.52 7.92 -8.33
N LEU A 32 12.81 7.72 -8.56
CA LEU A 32 13.83 8.76 -8.33
C LEU A 32 13.63 9.96 -9.25
N GLU A 33 13.30 9.72 -10.52
CA GLU A 33 12.95 10.78 -11.47
C GLU A 33 11.73 11.59 -11.00
N GLY A 34 10.69 10.91 -10.57
CA GLY A 34 9.49 11.54 -10.04
C GLY A 34 9.78 12.44 -8.83
N PHE A 35 10.74 12.07 -7.99
CA PHE A 35 11.19 12.88 -6.85
C PHE A 35 12.23 13.96 -7.20
N GLY A 36 12.64 14.09 -8.47
CA GLY A 36 13.64 15.05 -8.90
C GLY A 36 15.06 14.68 -8.49
N ILE A 37 15.32 13.42 -8.14
CA ILE A 37 16.66 12.94 -7.77
C ILE A 37 17.43 12.64 -9.05
N THR A 38 18.47 13.43 -9.31
CA THR A 38 19.28 13.34 -10.52
C THR A 38 20.48 12.39 -10.38
N GLU A 39 21.05 12.32 -9.18
CA GLU A 39 22.14 11.39 -8.87
C GLU A 39 21.55 10.00 -8.58
N ARG A 40 21.95 9.02 -9.42
CA ARG A 40 21.42 7.66 -9.34
C ARG A 40 22.58 6.67 -9.30
N THR A 41 22.55 5.83 -8.29
CA THR A 41 23.54 4.76 -8.15
C THR A 41 22.88 3.38 -8.34
N PRO A 42 23.64 2.35 -8.76
CA PRO A 42 23.14 0.98 -8.81
C PRO A 42 22.60 0.49 -7.46
N GLN A 43 23.19 0.95 -6.33
CA GLN A 43 22.75 0.64 -4.99
C GLN A 43 21.34 1.18 -4.73
N MET A 44 21.06 2.44 -5.09
CA MET A 44 19.72 3.03 -4.95
C MET A 44 18.67 2.25 -5.75
N ALA A 45 19.00 1.86 -6.98
CA ALA A 45 18.09 1.04 -7.80
C ALA A 45 17.83 -0.33 -7.15
N THR A 46 18.84 -0.93 -6.52
CA THR A 46 18.72 -2.20 -5.81
C THR A 46 17.82 -2.06 -4.59
N GLU A 47 17.97 -0.99 -3.79
CA GLU A 47 17.11 -0.70 -2.64
C GLU A 47 15.65 -0.50 -3.07
N ILE A 48 15.40 0.23 -4.16
CA ILE A 48 14.04 0.41 -4.68
C ILE A 48 13.44 -0.94 -5.08
N ARG A 49 14.19 -1.82 -5.75
CA ARG A 49 13.71 -3.16 -6.09
C ARG A 49 13.42 -4.02 -4.86
N ALA A 50 14.23 -3.90 -3.81
CA ALA A 50 14.03 -4.66 -2.58
C ALA A 50 12.81 -4.17 -1.79
N PHE A 51 12.74 -2.87 -1.51
CA PHE A 51 11.67 -2.31 -0.68
C PHE A 51 10.35 -2.17 -1.43
N TYR A 52 10.34 -1.48 -2.55
CA TYR A 52 9.12 -1.26 -3.33
C TYR A 52 8.79 -2.45 -4.23
N GLY A 53 9.77 -3.11 -4.81
CA GLY A 53 9.54 -4.32 -5.59
C GLY A 53 9.21 -5.52 -4.71
N GLY A 54 10.12 -5.91 -3.82
CA GLY A 54 10.01 -7.14 -3.04
C GLY A 54 8.95 -7.09 -1.94
N ILE A 55 9.00 -6.08 -1.06
CA ILE A 55 8.10 -5.99 0.09
C ILE A 55 6.66 -5.73 -0.35
N GLU A 56 6.44 -4.80 -1.28
CA GLU A 56 5.08 -4.50 -1.76
C GLU A 56 4.46 -5.68 -2.52
N PHE A 57 5.27 -6.40 -3.33
CA PHE A 57 4.81 -7.64 -3.92
C PHE A 57 4.39 -8.66 -2.87
N GLY A 58 5.18 -8.82 -1.80
CA GLY A 58 4.87 -9.70 -0.67
C GLY A 58 3.56 -9.34 0.01
N ILE A 59 3.34 -8.04 0.28
CA ILE A 59 2.08 -7.54 0.88
C ILE A 59 0.88 -7.90 -0.02
N GLY A 60 0.94 -7.56 -1.30
CA GLY A 60 -0.14 -7.85 -2.24
C GLY A 60 -0.42 -9.35 -2.38
N ALA A 61 0.63 -10.18 -2.42
CA ALA A 61 0.51 -11.63 -2.48
C ALA A 61 -0.15 -12.21 -1.21
N VAL A 62 0.26 -11.75 -0.02
CA VAL A 62 -0.34 -12.19 1.25
C VAL A 62 -1.80 -11.76 1.36
N MET A 63 -2.15 -10.52 0.96
CA MET A 63 -3.54 -10.07 0.90
C MET A 63 -4.40 -10.99 0.03
N PHE A 64 -3.92 -11.34 -1.15
CA PHE A 64 -4.61 -12.23 -2.06
C PHE A 64 -4.78 -13.65 -1.49
N LEU A 65 -3.74 -14.21 -0.87
CA LEU A 65 -3.80 -15.53 -0.24
C LEU A 65 -4.76 -15.57 0.95
N LEU A 66 -4.77 -14.55 1.79
CA LEU A 66 -5.71 -14.44 2.92
C LEU A 66 -7.15 -14.30 2.44
N TRP A 67 -7.39 -13.48 1.40
CA TRP A 67 -8.70 -13.39 0.76
C TRP A 67 -9.17 -14.76 0.24
N ARG A 68 -8.29 -15.51 -0.44
CA ARG A 68 -8.58 -16.86 -0.93
C ARG A 68 -8.94 -17.84 0.19
N ARG A 69 -8.39 -17.64 1.38
CA ARG A 69 -8.66 -18.44 2.59
C ARG A 69 -9.92 -17.99 3.34
N GLY A 70 -10.56 -16.91 2.90
CA GLY A 70 -11.72 -16.33 3.56
C GLY A 70 -11.41 -15.44 4.76
N ASP A 71 -10.13 -15.20 5.08
CA ASP A 71 -9.73 -14.30 6.16
C ASP A 71 -9.67 -12.85 5.68
N LEU A 72 -10.86 -12.27 5.50
CA LEU A 72 -11.01 -10.91 4.98
C LEU A 72 -10.45 -9.87 5.95
N PHE A 73 -10.57 -10.11 7.28
CA PHE A 73 -10.09 -9.18 8.28
C PHE A 73 -8.56 -9.05 8.23
N ALA A 74 -7.84 -10.18 8.25
CA ALA A 74 -6.39 -10.18 8.17
C ALA A 74 -5.90 -9.62 6.82
N ALA A 75 -6.58 -9.95 5.69
CA ALA A 75 -6.23 -9.40 4.38
C ALA A 75 -6.30 -7.87 4.36
N LEU A 76 -7.35 -7.27 4.91
CA LEU A 76 -7.53 -5.82 5.00
C LEU A 76 -6.51 -5.17 5.94
N LEU A 77 -6.21 -5.82 7.06
CA LEU A 77 -5.27 -5.30 8.04
C LEU A 77 -3.84 -5.25 7.48
N ILE A 78 -3.43 -6.31 6.78
CA ILE A 78 -2.12 -6.39 6.10
C ILE A 78 -1.96 -5.31 5.01
N GLY A 79 -3.02 -4.93 4.34
CA GLY A 79 -2.98 -3.82 3.39
C GLY A 79 -3.05 -2.45 4.05
N GLY A 80 -3.95 -2.28 5.02
CA GLY A 80 -4.24 -0.99 5.64
C GLY A 80 -3.11 -0.44 6.51
N LEU A 81 -2.44 -1.28 7.30
CA LEU A 81 -1.38 -0.84 8.20
C LEU A 81 -0.15 -0.26 7.49
N PRO A 82 0.43 -0.92 6.46
CA PRO A 82 1.53 -0.33 5.70
C PRO A 82 1.15 0.97 5.00
N LEU A 83 -0.04 1.05 4.42
CA LEU A 83 -0.53 2.28 3.78
C LEU A 83 -0.67 3.43 4.78
N ALA A 84 -1.24 3.17 5.97
CA ALA A 84 -1.32 4.18 7.03
C ALA A 84 0.07 4.59 7.53
N GLY A 85 0.99 3.64 7.68
CA GLY A 85 2.38 3.90 8.06
C GLY A 85 3.11 4.76 7.03
N SER A 86 2.97 4.44 5.74
CA SER A 86 3.57 5.20 4.64
C SER A 86 3.02 6.62 4.57
N ALA A 87 1.70 6.81 4.61
CA ALA A 87 1.07 8.13 4.63
C ALA A 87 1.56 8.97 5.82
N THR A 88 1.64 8.36 7.02
CA THR A 88 2.14 9.03 8.22
C THR A 88 3.60 9.43 8.07
N GLY A 89 4.45 8.52 7.59
CA GLY A 89 5.87 8.81 7.35
C GLY A 89 6.08 9.95 6.36
N ARG A 90 5.27 10.01 5.28
CA ARG A 90 5.32 11.14 4.33
C ARG A 90 4.89 12.45 4.96
N CYS A 91 3.85 12.44 5.79
CA CYS A 91 3.42 13.64 6.52
C CYS A 91 4.52 14.14 7.46
N ILE A 92 5.14 13.25 8.24
CA ILE A 92 6.25 13.59 9.13
C ILE A 92 7.43 14.17 8.32
N GLY A 93 7.83 13.52 7.22
CA GLY A 93 8.90 14.00 6.35
C GLY A 93 8.61 15.38 5.77
N MET A 94 7.39 15.62 5.27
CA MET A 94 7.00 16.94 4.76
C MET A 94 6.99 18.03 5.84
N MET A 95 6.70 17.68 7.10
CA MET A 95 6.77 18.62 8.23
C MET A 95 8.22 18.93 8.62
N ALA A 96 9.13 17.96 8.51
CA ALA A 96 10.52 18.11 8.90
C ALA A 96 11.37 18.78 7.81
N ASP A 97 11.17 18.37 6.54
CA ASP A 97 12.07 18.67 5.42
C ASP A 97 11.47 19.62 4.38
N GLY A 98 10.18 19.95 4.51
CA GLY A 98 9.45 20.83 3.59
C GLY A 98 8.43 20.11 2.73
N PHE A 99 7.52 20.90 2.14
CA PHE A 99 6.41 20.40 1.34
C PHE A 99 6.85 20.01 -0.07
N PHE A 100 6.49 18.78 -0.47
CA PHE A 100 6.71 18.25 -1.82
C PHE A 100 5.40 17.71 -2.39
N GLY A 101 4.92 18.29 -3.49
CA GLY A 101 3.59 18.00 -4.06
C GLY A 101 3.38 16.53 -4.41
N LEU A 102 4.40 15.84 -4.94
CA LEU A 102 4.31 14.42 -5.27
C LEU A 102 4.15 13.56 -4.00
N HIS A 103 4.92 13.85 -2.94
CA HIS A 103 4.76 13.16 -1.64
C HIS A 103 3.40 13.40 -1.02
N ALA A 104 2.85 14.61 -1.14
CA ALA A 104 1.50 14.92 -0.68
C ALA A 104 0.44 14.11 -1.45
N GLY A 105 0.58 13.98 -2.78
CA GLY A 105 -0.29 13.17 -3.61
C GLY A 105 -0.29 11.69 -3.19
N PHE A 106 0.89 11.11 -2.98
CA PHE A 106 1.02 9.74 -2.48
C PHE A 106 0.43 9.59 -1.07
N ALA A 107 0.71 10.53 -0.15
CA ALA A 107 0.18 10.47 1.22
C ALA A 107 -1.36 10.47 1.24
N VAL A 108 -2.01 11.29 0.41
CA VAL A 108 -3.48 11.32 0.28
C VAL A 108 -4.02 10.01 -0.26
N MET A 109 -3.42 9.46 -1.33
CA MET A 109 -3.82 8.20 -1.93
C MET A 109 -3.69 7.04 -0.94
N GLU A 110 -2.56 6.96 -0.25
CA GLU A 110 -2.27 5.94 0.76
C GLU A 110 -3.23 6.05 1.96
N ALA A 111 -3.51 7.28 2.43
CA ALA A 111 -4.46 7.51 3.52
C ALA A 111 -5.89 7.08 3.14
N ILE A 112 -6.36 7.40 1.93
CA ILE A 112 -7.67 6.97 1.44
C ILE A 112 -7.73 5.44 1.39
N ALA A 113 -6.73 4.78 0.82
CA ALA A 113 -6.70 3.34 0.72
C ALA A 113 -6.64 2.66 2.11
N ALA A 114 -5.88 3.21 3.06
CA ALA A 114 -5.85 2.75 4.45
C ALA A 114 -7.21 2.87 5.12
N VAL A 115 -7.90 4.01 4.97
CA VAL A 115 -9.25 4.22 5.51
C VAL A 115 -10.24 3.20 4.93
N LEU A 116 -10.21 2.94 3.63
CA LEU A 116 -11.07 1.93 3.01
C LEU A 116 -10.81 0.53 3.57
N CYS A 117 -9.55 0.17 3.80
CA CYS A 117 -9.18 -1.09 4.44
C CYS A 117 -9.73 -1.17 5.87
N PHE A 118 -9.59 -0.13 6.69
CA PHE A 118 -10.08 -0.12 8.07
C PHE A 118 -11.61 -0.11 8.16
N VAL A 119 -12.29 0.58 7.25
CA VAL A 119 -13.75 0.49 7.13
C VAL A 119 -14.17 -0.95 6.79
N GLY A 120 -13.46 -1.59 5.85
CA GLY A 120 -13.67 -3.01 5.55
C GLY A 120 -13.47 -3.91 6.76
N CYS A 121 -12.41 -3.70 7.56
CA CYS A 121 -12.17 -4.42 8.81
C CYS A 121 -13.36 -4.27 9.79
N ALA A 122 -13.85 -3.05 9.98
CA ALA A 122 -14.98 -2.78 10.86
C ALA A 122 -16.27 -3.48 10.39
N MET A 123 -16.50 -3.54 9.07
CA MET A 123 -17.65 -4.25 8.50
C MET A 123 -17.57 -5.76 8.72
N VAL A 124 -16.39 -6.35 8.53
CA VAL A 124 -16.18 -7.79 8.74
C VAL A 124 -16.35 -8.16 10.22
N SER A 125 -15.81 -7.36 11.14
CA SER A 125 -15.92 -7.60 12.59
C SER A 125 -17.36 -7.58 13.07
N ARG A 126 -18.18 -6.63 12.61
CA ARG A 126 -19.60 -6.55 12.96
C ARG A 126 -20.41 -7.74 12.45
N GLY A 127 -20.11 -8.19 11.22
CA GLY A 127 -20.78 -9.35 10.64
C GLY A 127 -20.54 -10.66 11.40
N ASN A 128 -19.40 -10.78 12.09
CA ASN A 128 -19.07 -11.95 12.92
C ASN A 128 -19.69 -11.90 14.33
N SER A 129 -20.15 -10.73 14.80
CA SER A 129 -20.76 -10.59 16.13
C SER A 129 -22.26 -10.89 16.12
N ASP A 130 -22.90 -10.87 14.97
CA ASP A 130 -24.36 -11.03 14.80
C ASP A 130 -24.74 -12.47 14.38
N GLY A 131 -23.83 -13.40 14.30
CA GLY A 131 -24.01 -14.81 13.92
C GLY A 131 -23.58 -15.76 15.00
#